data_8204b9cdd20a9f0f5017ebc35f87e08a
#
_entry.id   8204b9cdd20a9f0f5017ebc35f87e08a
#
_cell.length_a   1.000
_cell.length_b   1.000
_cell.length_c   1.000
_cell.angle_alpha   90.00
_cell.angle_beta   90.00
_cell.angle_gamma   90.00
#
_symmetry.space_group_name_H-M   'P 1'
#
loop_
_entity.id
_entity.type
_entity.pdbx_description
1 polymer ?
#
loop_
_entity_poly.entity_id
_entity_poly.type
_entity_poly.pdbx_seq_one_letter_code
_entity_poly.pdbx_strand_id
1 'polypeptide(L)'
;MWTNTCCSHPLGIPGETGSNLPDSVDGVKRAAQRKLDHELGIKKEQVPFEDFRFLTRIHYKAPSNGKWGEHESQYTLHDRSLVISTNKHDAVDYILFIKANVNLDINLNEVRDTKYVTQDELKALFKDPTLKFTPWFKLICESMLFEWWSHLDSGLEKYTDEQEIRRM
;
A
#
# COMPACT_ATOMS: atom_id res chain seq x y z
N MET A 1 10.50 -5.81 9.36
CA MET A 1 9.04 -6.06 9.55
C MET A 1 8.40 -6.22 8.20
N TRP A 2 7.38 -7.07 8.09
CA TRP A 2 6.54 -7.18 6.89
C TRP A 2 5.54 -6.04 6.83
N THR A 3 5.25 -5.55 5.62
CA THR A 3 4.31 -4.47 5.36
C THR A 3 3.62 -4.67 4.00
N ASN A 4 2.71 -3.77 3.62
CA ASN A 4 2.10 -3.72 2.30
C ASN A 4 3.14 -3.42 1.19
N THR A 5 2.77 -3.67 -0.05
CA THR A 5 3.67 -3.65 -1.21
C THR A 5 4.41 -2.32 -1.43
N CYS A 6 3.77 -1.20 -1.14
CA CYS A 6 4.39 0.12 -1.23
C CYS A 6 3.84 1.00 -0.11
N CYS A 7 4.73 1.55 0.68
CA CYS A 7 4.41 2.52 1.72
C CYS A 7 5.27 3.77 1.47
N SER A 8 4.70 4.78 0.86
CA SER A 8 5.48 5.92 0.38
C SER A 8 4.73 7.24 0.54
N HIS A 9 5.46 8.33 0.27
CA HIS A 9 4.94 9.69 0.31
C HIS A 9 5.06 10.33 -1.06
N PRO A 10 4.03 11.06 -1.52
CA PRO A 10 4.18 12.01 -2.60
C PRO A 10 5.28 13.03 -2.26
N LEU A 11 6.07 13.39 -3.25
CA LEU A 11 7.04 14.46 -3.13
C LEU A 11 6.36 15.81 -3.34
N GLY A 12 6.94 16.89 -2.80
CA GLY A 12 6.49 18.27 -3.05
C GLY A 12 6.88 18.78 -4.45
N ILE A 13 6.64 17.96 -5.47
CA ILE A 13 6.99 18.26 -6.87
C ILE A 13 5.73 18.33 -7.74
N PRO A 14 5.77 19.05 -8.87
CA PRO A 14 4.65 19.03 -9.83
C PRO A 14 4.29 17.61 -10.24
N GLY A 15 3.01 17.29 -10.20
CA GLY A 15 2.45 15.99 -10.57
C GLY A 15 2.28 15.00 -9.43
N GLU A 16 2.98 15.15 -8.29
CA GLU A 16 2.74 14.35 -7.09
C GLU A 16 1.96 15.13 -6.01
N THR A 17 1.70 16.43 -6.21
CA THR A 17 0.89 17.28 -5.34
C THR A 17 -0.42 17.63 -6.01
N GLY A 18 -1.49 17.80 -5.23
CA GLY A 18 -2.80 18.23 -5.71
C GLY A 18 -3.43 19.29 -4.85
N SER A 19 -4.26 20.15 -5.45
CA SER A 19 -5.03 21.22 -4.77
C SER A 19 -6.43 20.78 -4.36
N ASN A 20 -6.88 19.65 -4.85
CA ASN A 20 -8.17 19.03 -4.56
C ASN A 20 -8.00 17.50 -4.48
N LEU A 21 -9.07 16.77 -4.16
CA LEU A 21 -8.98 15.33 -3.98
C LEU A 21 -8.62 14.58 -5.27
N PRO A 22 -9.24 14.81 -6.44
CA PRO A 22 -8.83 14.15 -7.68
C PRO A 22 -7.35 14.35 -8.01
N ASP A 23 -6.85 15.57 -7.96
CA ASP A 23 -5.44 15.88 -8.21
C ASP A 23 -4.52 15.17 -7.19
N SER A 24 -4.95 15.10 -5.92
CA SER A 24 -4.21 14.41 -4.86
C SER A 24 -4.16 12.89 -5.10
N VAL A 25 -5.27 12.28 -5.52
CA VAL A 25 -5.32 10.86 -5.90
C VAL A 25 -4.38 10.58 -7.07
N ASP A 26 -4.38 11.45 -8.07
CA ASP A 26 -3.46 11.35 -9.20
C ASP A 26 -2.00 11.51 -8.79
N GLY A 27 -1.73 12.43 -7.88
CA GLY A 27 -0.40 12.62 -7.29
C GLY A 27 0.08 11.36 -6.56
N VAL A 28 -0.79 10.74 -5.77
CA VAL A 28 -0.49 9.49 -5.05
C VAL A 28 -0.23 8.33 -6.01
N LYS A 29 -0.99 8.19 -7.11
CA LYS A 29 -0.75 7.18 -8.13
C LYS A 29 0.62 7.33 -8.79
N ARG A 30 1.05 8.56 -9.09
CA ARG A 30 2.38 8.83 -9.66
C ARG A 30 3.49 8.53 -8.66
N ALA A 31 3.30 8.92 -7.39
CA ALA A 31 4.22 8.56 -6.31
C ALA A 31 4.35 7.04 -6.16
N ALA A 32 3.22 6.31 -6.26
CA ALA A 32 3.20 4.86 -6.22
C ALA A 32 4.01 4.24 -7.37
N GLN A 33 3.80 4.67 -8.63
CA GLN A 33 4.60 4.19 -9.76
C GLN A 33 6.10 4.44 -9.56
N ARG A 34 6.47 5.64 -9.12
CA ARG A 34 7.87 6.00 -8.83
C ARG A 34 8.48 5.09 -7.77
N LYS A 35 7.76 4.83 -6.69
CA LYS A 35 8.27 4.02 -5.58
C LYS A 35 8.32 2.54 -5.92
N LEU A 36 7.35 2.02 -6.66
CA LEU A 36 7.39 0.64 -7.17
C LEU A 36 8.62 0.40 -8.07
N ASP A 37 9.00 1.36 -8.90
CA ASP A 37 10.24 1.26 -9.69
C ASP A 37 11.47 1.39 -8.78
N HIS A 38 11.52 2.36 -7.89
CA HIS A 38 12.67 2.61 -7.04
C HIS A 38 12.95 1.46 -6.05
N GLU A 39 11.92 0.87 -5.48
CA GLU A 39 12.03 -0.14 -4.43
C GLU A 39 12.03 -1.57 -4.96
N LEU A 40 11.16 -1.86 -5.92
CA LEU A 40 10.93 -3.21 -6.44
C LEU A 40 11.37 -3.39 -7.89
N GLY A 41 11.87 -2.34 -8.55
CA GLY A 41 12.25 -2.37 -9.96
C GLY A 41 11.08 -2.56 -10.92
N ILE A 42 9.83 -2.40 -10.45
CA ILE A 42 8.63 -2.56 -11.27
C ILE A 42 8.48 -1.34 -12.17
N LYS A 43 8.65 -1.53 -13.47
CA LYS A 43 8.60 -0.45 -14.43
C LYS A 43 7.15 0.05 -14.62
N LYS A 44 7.00 1.36 -14.88
CA LYS A 44 5.70 2.02 -15.05
C LYS A 44 4.82 1.39 -16.13
N GLU A 45 5.44 0.80 -17.16
CA GLU A 45 4.76 0.09 -18.24
C GLU A 45 4.07 -1.21 -17.76
N GLN A 46 4.53 -1.78 -16.64
CA GLN A 46 3.93 -2.96 -16.01
C GLN A 46 2.80 -2.61 -15.05
N VAL A 47 2.72 -1.35 -14.64
CA VAL A 47 1.71 -0.80 -13.71
C VAL A 47 1.16 0.52 -14.27
N PRO A 48 0.39 0.47 -15.37
CA PRO A 48 -0.16 1.67 -16.00
C PRO A 48 -0.92 2.54 -15.00
N PHE A 49 -0.84 3.84 -15.17
CA PHE A 49 -1.44 4.81 -14.26
C PHE A 49 -2.96 4.63 -14.10
N GLU A 50 -3.62 4.31 -15.20
CA GLU A 50 -5.07 4.09 -15.30
C GLU A 50 -5.55 2.82 -14.57
N ASP A 51 -4.67 1.85 -14.37
CA ASP A 51 -5.00 0.59 -13.71
C ASP A 51 -5.01 0.70 -12.18
N PHE A 52 -4.44 1.79 -11.63
CA PHE A 52 -4.54 2.07 -10.21
C PHE A 52 -5.96 2.45 -9.81
N ARG A 53 -6.55 1.68 -8.92
CA ARG A 53 -7.86 1.94 -8.34
C ARG A 53 -7.72 2.54 -6.95
N PHE A 54 -8.18 3.77 -6.78
CA PHE A 54 -8.31 4.39 -5.48
C PHE A 54 -9.56 3.85 -4.78
N LEU A 55 -9.44 3.47 -3.52
CA LEU A 55 -10.57 2.99 -2.72
C LEU A 55 -11.04 4.02 -1.71
N THR A 56 -10.16 4.43 -0.83
CA THR A 56 -10.53 5.31 0.28
C THR A 56 -9.29 5.94 0.91
N ARG A 57 -9.53 6.84 1.84
CA ARG A 57 -8.52 7.39 2.74
C ARG A 57 -8.70 6.83 4.13
N ILE A 58 -7.59 6.53 4.80
CA ILE A 58 -7.58 6.03 6.16
C ILE A 58 -6.78 6.98 7.04
N HIS A 59 -7.33 7.33 8.19
CA HIS A 59 -6.61 8.01 9.26
C HIS A 59 -6.47 7.05 10.43
N TYR A 60 -5.25 6.73 10.80
CA TYR A 60 -4.98 5.86 11.95
C TYR A 60 -3.93 6.47 12.86
N LYS A 61 -3.99 6.08 14.12
CA LYS A 61 -2.98 6.40 15.11
C LYS A 61 -2.29 5.12 15.56
N ALA A 62 -1.13 4.82 14.99
CA ALA A 62 -0.33 3.71 15.47
C ALA A 62 0.53 4.19 16.65
N PRO A 63 0.43 3.57 17.84
CA PRO A 63 1.32 3.90 18.94
C PRO A 63 2.74 3.50 18.57
N SER A 64 3.62 4.49 18.40
CA SER A 64 5.05 4.24 18.37
C SER A 64 5.51 3.95 19.80
N ASN A 65 6.36 2.97 20.00
CA ASN A 65 6.93 2.60 21.31
C ASN A 65 7.87 3.67 21.90
N GLY A 66 7.58 4.95 21.69
CA GLY A 66 8.31 6.08 22.27
C GLY A 66 9.73 6.31 21.75
N LYS A 67 10.16 5.54 20.77
CA LYS A 67 11.43 5.73 20.05
C LYS A 67 11.16 5.63 18.55
N TRP A 68 11.80 6.48 17.78
CA TRP A 68 11.74 6.60 16.34
C TRP A 68 11.67 5.23 15.66
N GLY A 69 10.58 4.95 14.94
CA GLY A 69 10.46 3.74 14.13
C GLY A 69 11.23 3.92 12.83
N GLU A 70 12.34 3.21 12.68
CA GLU A 70 13.00 3.05 11.40
C GLU A 70 12.16 2.13 10.52
N HIS A 71 11.91 2.55 9.28
CA HIS A 71 11.19 1.78 8.29
C HIS A 71 12.12 0.77 7.63
N GLU A 72 12.12 -0.46 8.12
CA GLU A 72 12.53 -1.58 7.27
C GLU A 72 11.29 -2.04 6.49
N SER A 73 11.21 -1.64 5.26
CA SER A 73 10.10 -2.01 4.37
C SER A 73 10.34 -3.42 3.84
N GLN A 74 9.54 -4.36 4.26
CA GLN A 74 9.39 -5.66 3.60
C GLN A 74 8.01 -5.67 2.94
N TYR A 75 7.94 -6.13 1.69
CA TYR A 75 6.74 -5.99 0.88
C TYR A 75 6.03 -7.31 0.70
N THR A 76 4.72 -7.27 0.74
CA THR A 76 3.87 -8.41 0.43
C THR A 76 3.16 -8.16 -0.88
N LEU A 77 3.41 -8.99 -1.87
CA LEU A 77 2.72 -9.00 -3.15
C LEU A 77 1.68 -10.12 -3.13
N HIS A 78 0.53 -9.85 -3.68
CA HIS A 78 -0.49 -10.85 -3.81
C HIS A 78 -0.82 -11.11 -5.28
N ASP A 79 -0.89 -12.40 -5.64
CA ASP A 79 -1.45 -12.90 -6.90
C ASP A 79 -1.81 -11.80 -7.93
N ARG A 80 -0.79 -10.99 -8.33
CA ARG A 80 -0.89 -9.86 -9.25
C ARG A 80 -1.63 -8.62 -8.73
N SER A 81 -1.88 -8.51 -7.42
CA SER A 81 -2.49 -7.31 -6.83
C SER A 81 -1.57 -6.66 -5.82
N LEU A 82 -1.43 -5.34 -5.92
CA LEU A 82 -0.58 -4.52 -5.08
C LEU A 82 -1.44 -3.63 -4.19
N VAL A 83 -1.14 -3.62 -2.89
CA VAL A 83 -1.75 -2.67 -1.95
C VAL A 83 -0.73 -1.59 -1.64
N ILE A 84 -1.11 -0.36 -1.88
CA ILE A 84 -0.26 0.81 -1.71
C ILE A 84 -0.88 1.72 -0.67
N SER A 85 -0.09 2.08 0.33
CA SER A 85 -0.47 3.03 1.37
C SER A 85 0.59 4.11 1.49
N THR A 86 0.18 5.35 1.68
CA THR A 86 1.12 6.47 1.78
C THR A 86 0.87 7.24 3.06
N ASN A 87 1.79 7.20 4.05
CA ASN A 87 2.04 8.33 4.94
C ASN A 87 2.76 8.12 6.30
N LYS A 88 3.04 9.28 6.96
CA LYS A 88 3.75 9.48 8.23
C LYS A 88 2.79 9.94 9.34
N HIS A 89 3.04 9.58 10.61
CA HIS A 89 2.48 10.11 11.88
C HIS A 89 1.25 11.04 11.80
N ASP A 90 0.07 10.61 12.25
CA ASP A 90 -1.21 11.32 12.15
C ASP A 90 -1.65 11.62 10.69
N ALA A 91 -1.28 10.79 9.78
CA ALA A 91 -1.42 11.01 8.36
C ALA A 91 -2.62 10.27 7.78
N VAL A 92 -3.13 10.83 6.70
CA VAL A 92 -4.19 10.23 5.89
C VAL A 92 -3.56 9.36 4.82
N ASP A 93 -3.72 8.06 4.93
CA ASP A 93 -3.26 7.10 3.93
C ASP A 93 -4.27 6.97 2.79
N TYR A 94 -3.80 7.07 1.57
CA TYR A 94 -4.57 6.80 0.36
C TYR A 94 -4.39 5.33 -0.01
N ILE A 95 -5.46 4.57 -0.05
CA ILE A 95 -5.43 3.15 -0.37
C ILE A 95 -5.65 2.97 -1.87
N LEU A 96 -4.63 2.44 -2.52
CA LEU A 96 -4.65 2.07 -3.93
C LEU A 96 -4.56 0.57 -4.11
N PHE A 97 -5.27 0.06 -5.11
CA PHE A 97 -5.13 -1.31 -5.62
C PHE A 97 -4.73 -1.29 -7.08
N ILE A 98 -3.92 -2.26 -7.47
CA ILE A 98 -3.64 -2.54 -8.88
C ILE A 98 -3.49 -4.05 -9.06
N LYS A 99 -4.00 -4.57 -10.19
CA LYS A 99 -3.81 -5.96 -10.62
C LYS A 99 -2.89 -5.98 -11.83
N ALA A 100 -1.68 -6.49 -11.67
CA ALA A 100 -0.67 -6.45 -12.72
C ALA A 100 0.26 -7.66 -12.68
N ASN A 101 0.74 -8.07 -13.85
CA ASN A 101 1.85 -9.00 -13.99
C ASN A 101 3.15 -8.20 -13.93
N VAL A 102 3.96 -8.41 -12.90
CA VAL A 102 5.17 -7.64 -12.70
C VAL A 102 6.40 -8.52 -12.60
N ASN A 103 7.51 -8.01 -13.11
CA ASN A 103 8.85 -8.54 -12.85
C ASN A 103 9.48 -7.72 -11.74
N LEU A 104 10.13 -8.39 -10.81
CA LEU A 104 10.81 -7.75 -9.69
C LEU A 104 12.30 -7.65 -9.95
N ASP A 105 12.85 -6.47 -9.69
CA ASP A 105 14.29 -6.20 -9.61
C ASP A 105 14.53 -5.38 -8.34
N ILE A 106 14.62 -6.10 -7.22
CA ILE A 106 14.53 -5.53 -5.86
C ILE A 106 15.77 -4.69 -5.57
N ASN A 107 15.55 -3.45 -5.14
CA ASN A 107 16.60 -2.60 -4.61
C ASN A 107 16.90 -2.99 -3.15
N LEU A 108 17.97 -3.74 -2.93
CA LEU A 108 18.35 -4.25 -1.61
C LEU A 108 18.72 -3.15 -0.58
N ASN A 109 18.91 -1.90 -1.02
CA ASN A 109 19.09 -0.77 -0.09
C ASN A 109 17.76 -0.29 0.50
N GLU A 110 16.63 -0.61 -0.15
CA GLU A 110 15.30 -0.16 0.26
C GLU A 110 14.46 -1.33 0.79
N VAL A 111 14.59 -2.50 0.15
CA VAL A 111 13.77 -3.66 0.40
C VAL A 111 14.63 -4.87 0.67
N ARG A 112 14.42 -5.49 1.82
CA ARG A 112 15.18 -6.66 2.22
C ARG A 112 14.70 -7.94 1.52
N ASP A 113 13.38 -8.09 1.41
CA ASP A 113 12.75 -9.31 0.89
C ASP A 113 11.33 -9.05 0.44
N THR A 114 10.82 -9.88 -0.47
CA THR A 114 9.45 -9.83 -0.98
C THR A 114 8.82 -11.20 -0.96
N LYS A 115 7.50 -11.24 -0.79
CA LYS A 115 6.75 -12.50 -0.80
C LYS A 115 5.40 -12.31 -1.47
N TYR A 116 5.10 -13.18 -2.45
CA TYR A 116 3.75 -13.36 -2.96
C TYR A 116 2.96 -14.25 -2.00
N VAL A 117 1.77 -13.82 -1.65
CA VAL A 117 0.91 -14.57 -0.73
C VAL A 117 -0.54 -14.55 -1.21
N THR A 118 -1.27 -15.60 -0.90
CA THR A 118 -2.73 -15.64 -0.95
C THR A 118 -3.32 -15.05 0.35
N GLN A 119 -4.64 -14.81 0.37
CA GLN A 119 -5.31 -14.38 1.59
C GLN A 119 -5.07 -15.33 2.77
N ASP A 120 -5.19 -16.64 2.50
CA ASP A 120 -5.06 -17.65 3.56
C ASP A 120 -3.62 -17.79 4.05
N GLU A 121 -2.65 -17.67 3.15
CA GLU A 121 -1.24 -17.60 3.53
C GLU A 121 -0.95 -16.36 4.38
N LEU A 122 -1.46 -15.19 4.01
CA LEU A 122 -1.28 -13.98 4.82
C LEU A 122 -1.92 -14.12 6.21
N LYS A 123 -3.13 -14.68 6.29
CA LYS A 123 -3.77 -14.99 7.58
C LYS A 123 -2.96 -15.98 8.40
N ALA A 124 -2.31 -16.95 7.77
CA ALA A 124 -1.42 -17.88 8.44
C ALA A 124 -0.15 -17.20 8.96
N LEU A 125 0.45 -16.31 8.16
CA LEU A 125 1.63 -15.53 8.56
C LEU A 125 1.35 -14.64 9.78
N PHE A 126 0.15 -14.07 9.91
CA PHE A 126 -0.23 -13.29 11.10
C PHE A 126 -0.30 -14.11 12.39
N LYS A 127 -0.43 -15.43 12.30
CA LYS A 127 -0.44 -16.33 13.46
C LYS A 127 0.97 -16.74 13.91
N ASP A 128 1.99 -16.49 13.09
CA ASP A 128 3.37 -16.81 13.42
C ASP A 128 3.95 -15.74 14.35
N PRO A 129 4.25 -16.06 15.63
CA PRO A 129 4.75 -15.10 16.60
C PRO A 129 6.19 -14.64 16.32
N THR A 130 6.90 -15.32 15.43
CA THR A 130 8.28 -14.95 15.04
C THR A 130 8.30 -13.83 14.01
N LEU A 131 7.20 -13.63 13.28
CA LEU A 131 7.07 -12.62 12.26
C LEU A 131 6.59 -11.29 12.87
N LYS A 132 7.16 -10.21 12.40
CA LYS A 132 6.75 -8.86 12.79
C LYS A 132 6.17 -8.14 11.59
N PHE A 133 5.02 -7.53 11.80
CA PHE A 133 4.31 -6.72 10.81
C PHE A 133 4.28 -5.26 11.24
N THR A 134 4.21 -4.35 10.29
CA THR A 134 3.98 -2.94 10.61
C THR A 134 2.58 -2.79 11.21
N PRO A 135 2.41 -1.92 12.23
CA PRO A 135 1.12 -1.77 12.92
C PRO A 135 -0.02 -1.39 11.99
N TRP A 136 0.23 -0.47 11.04
CA TRP A 136 -0.80 -0.04 10.07
C TRP A 136 -1.20 -1.16 9.12
N PHE A 137 -0.23 -1.95 8.60
CA PHE A 137 -0.56 -3.05 7.71
C PHE A 137 -1.41 -4.11 8.41
N LYS A 138 -1.06 -4.45 9.64
CA LYS A 138 -1.85 -5.36 10.45
C LYS A 138 -3.27 -4.84 10.66
N LEU A 139 -3.41 -3.57 11.02
CA LEU A 139 -4.68 -2.92 11.24
C LEU A 139 -5.58 -2.92 9.98
N ILE A 140 -5.00 -2.58 8.82
CA ILE A 140 -5.71 -2.63 7.53
C ILE A 140 -6.17 -4.04 7.20
N CYS A 141 -5.30 -5.04 7.41
CA CYS A 141 -5.65 -6.44 7.16
C CYS A 141 -6.79 -6.93 8.04
N GLU A 142 -6.73 -6.63 9.34
CA GLU A 142 -7.72 -7.08 10.32
C GLU A 142 -9.10 -6.42 10.12
N SER A 143 -9.14 -5.21 9.58
CA SER A 143 -10.38 -4.44 9.46
C SER A 143 -11.01 -4.44 8.08
N MET A 144 -10.23 -4.44 7.00
CA MET A 144 -10.77 -4.14 5.67
C MET A 144 -10.14 -4.93 4.52
N LEU A 145 -8.83 -5.20 4.54
CA LEU A 145 -8.12 -5.71 3.38
C LEU A 145 -8.71 -7.01 2.85
N PHE A 146 -9.00 -7.97 3.70
CA PHE A 146 -9.49 -9.28 3.27
C PHE A 146 -10.87 -9.21 2.63
N GLU A 147 -11.69 -8.27 3.04
CA GLU A 147 -12.98 -8.01 2.40
C GLU A 147 -12.78 -7.40 1.01
N TRP A 148 -11.98 -6.34 0.90
CA TRP A 148 -11.66 -5.72 -0.40
C TRP A 148 -11.04 -6.73 -1.36
N TRP A 149 -10.13 -7.53 -0.86
CA TRP A 149 -9.43 -8.54 -1.63
C TRP A 149 -10.37 -9.62 -2.21
N SER A 150 -11.40 -10.03 -1.47
CA SER A 150 -12.40 -10.97 -1.97
C SER A 150 -13.24 -10.42 -3.13
N HIS A 151 -13.18 -9.11 -3.38
CA HIS A 151 -13.94 -8.39 -4.41
C HIS A 151 -13.06 -7.80 -5.52
N LEU A 152 -11.79 -8.19 -5.62
CA LEU A 152 -10.86 -7.63 -6.61
C LEU A 152 -11.31 -7.85 -8.05
N ASP A 153 -11.92 -8.98 -8.35
CA ASP A 153 -12.38 -9.31 -9.70
C ASP A 153 -13.77 -8.74 -10.03
N SER A 154 -14.57 -8.43 -9.00
CA SER A 154 -15.90 -7.88 -9.19
C SER A 154 -16.41 -7.16 -7.94
N GLY A 155 -16.85 -5.93 -8.11
CA GLY A 155 -17.51 -5.18 -7.03
C GLY A 155 -16.59 -4.41 -6.10
N LEU A 156 -15.32 -4.19 -6.47
CA LEU A 156 -14.42 -3.33 -5.71
C LEU A 156 -14.91 -1.88 -5.69
N GLU A 157 -15.64 -1.46 -6.71
CA GLU A 157 -16.21 -0.11 -6.86
C GLU A 157 -17.12 0.29 -5.70
N LYS A 158 -17.81 -0.68 -5.08
CA LYS A 158 -18.69 -0.42 -3.91
C LYS A 158 -17.93 0.05 -2.67
N TYR A 159 -16.61 -0.15 -2.63
CA TYR A 159 -15.75 0.29 -1.53
C TYR A 159 -15.04 1.60 -1.82
N THR A 160 -15.18 2.13 -3.05
CA THR A 160 -14.64 3.44 -3.40
C THR A 160 -15.44 4.52 -2.68
N ASP A 161 -14.79 5.21 -1.77
CA ASP A 161 -15.36 6.32 -1.02
C ASP A 161 -14.40 7.50 -1.03
N GLU A 162 -14.73 8.47 -1.85
CA GLU A 162 -13.94 9.70 -2.02
C GLU A 162 -14.25 10.75 -0.95
N GLN A 163 -15.36 10.64 -0.25
CA GLN A 163 -15.83 11.66 0.67
C GLN A 163 -15.36 11.41 2.11
N GLU A 164 -15.33 10.16 2.52
CA GLU A 164 -15.00 9.79 3.88
C GLU A 164 -13.51 9.53 4.10
N ILE A 165 -13.00 9.95 5.25
CA ILE A 165 -11.73 9.50 5.80
C ILE A 165 -12.05 8.51 6.92
N ARG A 166 -11.77 7.24 6.69
CA ARG A 166 -12.02 6.20 7.69
C ARG A 166 -11.04 6.32 8.84
N ARG A 167 -11.57 6.48 10.04
CA ARG A 167 -10.77 6.56 11.27
C ARG A 167 -10.70 5.19 11.93
N MET A 168 -9.46 4.78 12.29
CA MET A 168 -9.17 3.47 12.84
C MET A 168 -8.42 3.59 14.16
#